data_24b6f5d5e1678d1cd33fd9f54e9d612d
#
_entry.id   24b6f5d5e1678d1cd33fd9f54e9d612d
#
_cell.length_a   1.000
_cell.length_b   1.000
_cell.length_c   1.000
_cell.angle_alpha   90.00
_cell.angle_beta   90.00
_cell.angle_gamma   90.00
#
_symmetry.space_group_name_H-M   'P 1'
#
loop_
_entity.id
_entity.type
_entity.pdbx_description
1 polymer ?
#
loop_
_entity_poly.entity_id
_entity_poly.type
_entity_poly.pdbx_seq_one_letter_code
_entity_poly.pdbx_strand_id
1 'polypeptide(L)'
;MKVIRFLGDSHKALSNFPKDARQNAGRQLWKVQKGELPNYFKSMSDIGKGVEEIRVWEESGTFRVIYVARFVDAVYVLHAFQKKMRETSKRDKEIAKLRFKQLMRGDS
;
A
#
# COMPACT_ATOMS: atom_id res chain seq x y z
N MET A 1 14.86 9.36 -7.04
CA MET A 1 13.97 8.26 -6.62
C MET A 1 13.59 8.43 -5.17
N LYS A 2 12.32 8.30 -4.87
CA LYS A 2 11.85 8.45 -3.49
C LYS A 2 12.23 7.23 -2.66
N VAL A 3 12.53 7.44 -1.38
CA VAL A 3 12.68 6.33 -0.45
C VAL A 3 11.30 5.75 -0.14
N ILE A 4 11.28 4.53 0.38
CA ILE A 4 10.03 3.91 0.82
C ILE A 4 10.04 3.81 2.34
N ARG A 5 8.89 4.10 2.96
CA ARG A 5 8.72 4.01 4.41
C ARG A 5 7.44 3.23 4.70
N PHE A 6 7.53 2.32 5.65
CA PHE A 6 6.42 1.46 6.03
C PHE A 6 5.88 1.87 7.39
N LEU A 7 4.57 2.10 7.46
CA LEU A 7 3.91 2.46 8.72
C LEU A 7 3.34 1.21 9.40
N GLY A 8 3.35 1.22 10.72
CA GLY A 8 2.86 0.10 11.50
C GLY A 8 3.54 -1.21 11.11
N ASP A 9 2.77 -2.26 10.95
CA ASP A 9 3.26 -3.58 10.56
C ASP A 9 3.23 -3.84 9.06
N SER A 10 3.09 -2.80 8.24
CA SER A 10 2.90 -2.96 6.80
C SER A 10 4.08 -3.66 6.11
N HIS A 11 5.31 -3.43 6.57
CA HIS A 11 6.47 -4.13 6.02
C HIS A 11 6.43 -5.61 6.33
N LYS A 12 6.11 -5.96 7.58
CA LYS A 12 5.99 -7.36 8.00
C LYS A 12 4.89 -8.05 7.20
N ALA A 13 3.75 -7.40 7.05
CA ALA A 13 2.63 -7.94 6.29
C ALA A 13 3.00 -8.21 4.84
N LEU A 14 3.67 -7.24 4.19
CA LEU A 14 4.15 -7.41 2.81
C LEU A 14 5.16 -8.55 2.71
N SER A 15 6.09 -8.63 3.66
CA SER A 15 7.11 -9.68 3.70
C SER A 15 6.53 -11.07 3.84
N ASN A 16 5.33 -11.17 4.41
CA ASN A 16 4.63 -12.45 4.60
C ASN A 16 3.77 -12.86 3.40
N PHE A 17 3.70 -12.05 2.36
CA PHE A 17 3.03 -12.46 1.13
C PHE A 17 3.75 -13.68 0.53
N PRO A 18 3.03 -14.60 -0.14
CA PRO A 18 3.69 -15.62 -0.95
C PRO A 18 4.68 -14.99 -1.92
N LYS A 19 5.70 -15.74 -2.29
CA LYS A 19 6.82 -15.24 -3.10
C LYS A 19 6.37 -14.50 -4.36
N ASP A 20 5.43 -15.06 -5.13
CA ASP A 20 4.96 -14.45 -6.37
C ASP A 20 4.32 -13.08 -6.11
N ALA A 21 3.45 -13.00 -5.11
CA ALA A 21 2.76 -11.76 -4.75
C ALA A 21 3.74 -10.74 -4.15
N ARG A 22 4.66 -11.19 -3.31
CA ARG A 22 5.66 -10.32 -2.70
C ARG A 22 6.55 -9.68 -3.76
N GLN A 23 7.01 -10.45 -4.72
CA GLN A 23 7.86 -9.94 -5.80
C GLN A 23 7.11 -8.95 -6.69
N ASN A 24 5.86 -9.25 -7.04
CA ASN A 24 5.04 -8.35 -7.85
C ASN A 24 4.77 -7.05 -7.10
N ALA A 25 4.35 -7.13 -5.84
CA ALA A 25 4.10 -5.94 -5.02
C ALA A 25 5.36 -5.08 -4.91
N GLY A 26 6.52 -5.71 -4.72
CA GLY A 26 7.80 -5.00 -4.66
C GLY A 26 8.12 -4.27 -5.96
N ARG A 27 7.88 -4.90 -7.11
CA ARG A 27 8.09 -4.25 -8.40
C ARG A 27 7.16 -3.06 -8.60
N GLN A 28 5.90 -3.17 -8.17
CA GLN A 28 4.94 -2.08 -8.29
C GLN A 28 5.34 -0.90 -7.40
N LEU A 29 5.77 -1.16 -6.17
CA LEU A 29 6.25 -0.11 -5.27
C LEU A 29 7.51 0.56 -5.82
N TRP A 30 8.40 -0.21 -6.43
CA TRP A 30 9.60 0.36 -7.06
C TRP A 30 9.24 1.34 -8.19
N LYS A 31 8.24 1.00 -9.01
CA LYS A 31 7.74 1.91 -10.04
C LYS A 31 7.24 3.20 -9.41
N VAL A 32 6.48 3.11 -8.32
CA VAL A 32 5.96 4.29 -7.62
C VAL A 32 7.11 5.15 -7.08
N GLN A 33 8.16 4.53 -6.54
CA GLN A 33 9.33 5.26 -6.05
C GLN A 33 10.03 6.06 -7.17
N LYS A 34 9.96 5.56 -8.40
CA LYS A 34 10.54 6.24 -9.56
C LYS A 34 9.62 7.31 -10.15
N GLY A 35 8.44 7.50 -9.59
CA GLY A 35 7.46 8.44 -10.12
C GLY A 35 6.58 7.87 -11.21
N GLU A 36 6.60 6.55 -11.41
CA GLU A 36 5.74 5.87 -12.39
C GLU A 36 4.47 5.37 -11.72
N LEU A 37 3.48 5.04 -12.52
CA LEU A 37 2.24 4.44 -12.00
C LEU A 37 2.40 2.92 -11.91
N PRO A 38 1.82 2.29 -10.88
CA PRO A 38 1.78 0.84 -10.85
C PRO A 38 0.86 0.31 -11.95
N ASN A 39 1.00 -0.99 -12.28
CA ASN A 39 0.22 -1.59 -13.36
C ASN A 39 -1.28 -1.54 -13.08
N TYR A 40 -1.69 -1.84 -11.85
CA TYR A 40 -3.10 -1.83 -11.46
C TYR A 40 -3.23 -1.17 -10.10
N PHE A 41 -4.05 -0.13 -10.03
CA PHE A 41 -4.30 0.57 -8.78
C PHE A 41 -5.66 1.23 -8.80
N LYS A 42 -6.11 1.61 -7.63
CA LYS A 42 -7.39 2.31 -7.43
C LYS A 42 -7.18 3.46 -6.47
N SER A 43 -7.79 4.60 -6.77
CA SER A 43 -7.80 5.71 -5.83
C SER A 43 -8.64 5.35 -4.60
N MET A 44 -8.12 5.70 -3.43
CA MET A 44 -8.76 5.46 -2.13
C MET A 44 -8.92 6.77 -1.38
N SER A 45 -9.59 7.74 -2.02
CA SER A 45 -9.76 9.09 -1.46
C SER A 45 -10.57 9.10 -0.16
N ASP A 46 -11.39 8.08 0.09
CA ASP A 46 -12.10 7.91 1.35
C ASP A 46 -11.16 7.65 2.53
N ILE A 47 -9.96 7.14 2.28
CA ILE A 47 -8.92 6.98 3.30
C ILE A 47 -8.19 8.29 3.53
N GLY A 48 -7.82 8.97 2.45
CA GLY A 48 -7.14 10.24 2.53
C GLY A 48 -6.72 10.74 1.15
N LYS A 49 -6.39 12.02 1.08
CA LYS A 49 -5.99 12.67 -0.17
C LYS A 49 -4.71 12.02 -0.71
N GLY A 50 -4.76 11.57 -1.94
CA GLY A 50 -3.60 10.98 -2.61
C GLY A 50 -3.32 9.53 -2.23
N VAL A 51 -4.19 8.91 -1.43
CA VAL A 51 -4.06 7.50 -1.07
C VAL A 51 -4.53 6.63 -2.23
N GLU A 52 -3.75 5.61 -2.54
CA GLU A 52 -4.04 4.67 -3.62
C GLU A 52 -3.82 3.24 -3.14
N GLU A 53 -4.45 2.30 -3.82
CA GLU A 53 -4.34 0.87 -3.50
C GLU A 53 -3.78 0.15 -4.71
N ILE A 54 -2.57 -0.42 -4.58
CA ILE A 54 -2.00 -1.31 -5.59
C ILE A 54 -2.76 -2.64 -5.53
N ARG A 55 -3.09 -3.16 -6.69
CA ARG A 55 -3.80 -4.43 -6.84
C ARG A 55 -2.87 -5.45 -7.45
N VAL A 56 -2.73 -6.59 -6.78
CA VAL A 56 -1.86 -7.68 -7.20
C VAL A 56 -2.69 -8.95 -7.30
N TRP A 57 -2.68 -9.57 -8.50
CA TRP A 57 -3.32 -10.86 -8.74
C TRP A 57 -2.23 -11.84 -9.11
N GLU A 58 -2.13 -12.90 -8.33
CA GLU A 58 -1.20 -13.98 -8.58
C GLU A 58 -1.91 -15.32 -8.36
N GLU A 59 -1.26 -16.40 -8.76
CA GLU A 59 -1.80 -17.73 -8.56
C GLU A 59 -2.09 -18.00 -7.09
N SER A 60 -1.26 -17.44 -6.20
CA SER A 60 -1.42 -17.60 -4.75
C SER A 60 -2.59 -16.82 -4.17
N GLY A 61 -3.19 -15.89 -4.93
CA GLY A 61 -4.33 -15.12 -4.47
C GLY A 61 -4.31 -13.67 -4.90
N THR A 62 -5.16 -12.89 -4.26
CA THR A 62 -5.33 -11.46 -4.53
C THR A 62 -4.82 -10.67 -3.34
N PHE A 63 -3.97 -9.68 -3.63
CA PHE A 63 -3.29 -8.89 -2.59
C PHE A 63 -3.45 -7.41 -2.86
N ARG A 64 -3.35 -6.62 -1.79
CA ARG A 64 -3.49 -5.16 -1.87
C ARG A 64 -2.38 -4.49 -1.07
N VAL A 65 -1.89 -3.36 -1.57
CA VAL A 65 -0.94 -2.51 -0.84
C VAL A 65 -1.49 -1.09 -0.91
N ILE A 66 -1.82 -0.53 0.24
CA ILE A 66 -2.35 0.84 0.34
C ILE A 66 -1.19 1.77 0.66
N TYR A 67 -1.02 2.81 -0.14
CA TYR A 67 0.12 3.71 -0.04
C TYR A 67 -0.28 5.13 -0.39
N VAL A 68 0.60 6.08 -0.05
CA VAL A 68 0.50 7.46 -0.48
C VAL A 68 1.86 7.91 -1.00
N ALA A 69 1.89 8.53 -2.19
CA ALA A 69 3.14 8.90 -2.87
C ALA A 69 3.22 10.39 -3.23
N ARG A 70 2.28 11.22 -2.74
CA ARG A 70 2.25 12.65 -3.08
C ARG A 70 3.31 13.48 -2.37
N PHE A 71 3.97 12.92 -1.38
CA PHE A 71 5.02 13.63 -0.65
C PHE A 71 6.34 13.57 -1.40
N VAL A 72 7.10 14.67 -1.36
CA VAL A 72 8.36 14.77 -2.10
C VAL A 72 9.41 13.79 -1.57
N ASP A 73 9.42 13.57 -0.26
CA ASP A 73 10.49 12.83 0.41
C ASP A 73 10.38 11.31 0.29
N ALA A 74 9.16 10.77 0.28
CA ALA A 74 9.01 9.32 0.39
C ALA A 74 7.68 8.83 -0.15
N VAL A 75 7.64 7.53 -0.45
CA VAL A 75 6.41 6.76 -0.62
C VAL A 75 6.12 6.12 0.73
N TYR A 76 4.93 6.35 1.26
CA TYR A 76 4.52 5.81 2.56
C TYR A 76 3.53 4.67 2.36
N VAL A 77 3.91 3.47 2.79
CA VAL A 77 3.02 2.31 2.75
C VAL A 77 2.22 2.27 4.05
N LEU A 78 0.91 2.34 3.93
CA LEU A 78 0.01 2.40 5.08
C LEU A 78 -0.41 1.01 5.54
N HIS A 79 -0.66 0.10 4.60
CA HIS A 79 -1.21 -1.21 4.92
C HIS A 79 -0.99 -2.18 3.76
N ALA A 80 -0.78 -3.45 4.07
CA ALA A 80 -0.65 -4.51 3.07
C ALA A 80 -1.40 -5.73 3.57
N PHE A 81 -2.16 -6.39 2.68
CA PHE A 81 -3.01 -7.51 3.11
C PHE A 81 -3.40 -8.40 1.92
N GLN A 82 -3.76 -9.64 2.24
CA GLN A 82 -4.38 -10.53 1.27
C GLN A 82 -5.87 -10.22 1.24
N LYS A 83 -6.39 -9.96 0.05
CA LYS A 83 -7.81 -9.66 -0.10
C LYS A 83 -8.61 -10.95 -0.18
N LYS A 84 -9.48 -11.15 0.78
CA LYS A 84 -10.33 -12.36 0.88
C LYS A 84 -11.80 -12.08 0.61
N MET A 85 -12.16 -10.81 0.47
CA MET A 85 -13.53 -10.37 0.23
C MET A 85 -13.60 -9.60 -1.08
N ARG A 86 -14.81 -9.43 -1.60
CA ARG A 86 -15.04 -8.72 -2.87
C ARG A 86 -14.51 -7.30 -2.85
N GLU A 87 -14.69 -6.63 -1.71
CA GLU A 87 -14.20 -5.26 -1.52
C GLU A 87 -13.19 -5.21 -0.41
N THR A 88 -12.39 -4.13 -0.36
CA THR A 88 -11.50 -3.89 0.76
C THR A 88 -12.33 -3.84 2.06
N SER A 89 -11.99 -4.67 3.03
CA SER A 89 -12.77 -4.78 4.25
C SER A 89 -12.75 -3.48 5.04
N LYS A 90 -13.79 -3.29 5.85
CA LYS A 90 -13.87 -2.14 6.75
C LYS A 90 -12.66 -2.07 7.68
N ARG A 91 -12.23 -3.24 8.20
CA ARG A 91 -11.06 -3.31 9.08
C ARG A 91 -9.80 -2.82 8.37
N ASP A 92 -9.57 -3.27 7.15
CA ASP A 92 -8.38 -2.87 6.39
C ASP A 92 -8.40 -1.38 6.09
N LYS A 93 -9.57 -0.83 5.76
CA LYS A 93 -9.73 0.60 5.54
C LYS A 93 -9.46 1.40 6.81
N GLU A 94 -9.96 0.93 7.94
CA GLU A 94 -9.77 1.62 9.23
C GLU A 94 -8.30 1.64 9.64
N ILE A 95 -7.58 0.54 9.43
CA ILE A 95 -6.14 0.49 9.70
C ILE A 95 -5.40 1.53 8.84
N ALA A 96 -5.71 1.56 7.56
CA ALA A 96 -5.08 2.53 6.65
C ALA A 96 -5.42 3.97 7.03
N LYS A 97 -6.67 4.24 7.40
CA LYS A 97 -7.10 5.57 7.85
C LYS A 97 -6.35 6.02 9.09
N LEU A 98 -6.20 5.13 10.06
CA LEU A 98 -5.48 5.44 11.28
C LEU A 98 -4.02 5.80 10.98
N ARG A 99 -3.37 5.00 10.16
CA ARG A 99 -1.97 5.22 9.80
C ARG A 99 -1.79 6.49 8.97
N PHE A 100 -2.76 6.79 8.10
CA PHE A 100 -2.73 8.05 7.35
C PHE A 100 -2.81 9.25 8.30
N LYS A 101 -3.70 9.19 9.29
CA LYS A 101 -3.79 10.25 10.31
C LYS A 101 -2.48 10.41 11.08
N GLN A 102 -1.87 9.29 11.47
CA GLN A 102 -0.59 9.32 12.18
C GLN A 102 0.49 9.97 11.32
N LEU A 103 0.53 9.64 10.05
CA LEU A 103 1.46 10.24 9.11
C LEU A 103 1.25 11.76 9.00
N MET A 104 0.01 12.20 8.88
CA MET A 104 -0.31 13.62 8.73
C MET A 104 -0.02 14.43 9.98
N ARG A 105 -0.01 13.79 11.16
CA ARG A 105 0.39 14.44 12.41
C ARG A 105 1.90 14.42 12.64
N GLY A 106 2.65 13.66 11.83
CA GLY A 106 4.07 13.46 12.06
C GLY A 106 4.38 12.43 13.15
N ASP A 107 3.43 11.55 13.45
CA ASP A 107 3.56 10.54 14.51
C ASP A 107 4.18 9.22 14.02
N SER A 108 4.70 9.20 12.84
CA SER A 108 5.25 7.98 12.23
C SER A 108 6.54 7.50 12.87
#